data_138f2cb5bd17a2cf5da29412e4d71eb5
#
_entry.id   138f2cb5bd17a2cf5da29412e4d71eb5
#
_cell.length_a   1.000
_cell.length_b   1.000
_cell.length_c   1.000
_cell.angle_alpha   90.00
_cell.angle_beta   90.00
_cell.angle_gamma   90.00
#
_symmetry.space_group_name_H-M   'P 1'
#
loop_
_entity.id
_entity.type
_entity.pdbx_description
1 polymer ?
#
loop_
_entity_poly.entity_id
_entity_poly.type
_entity_poly.pdbx_seq_one_letter_code
_entity_poly.pdbx_strand_id
1 'polypeptide(L)'
;RPGLVVSQFEWQIGKEGVVATREQFHDLKIPTYLMPSDCEGKDNLVGADGTRMKPYDIAALYKSISQLAEIFDVEADGQALVDDLKARQSVAVQKVKDSGIKDLSAAVWFSSADMDVDPYMAGQKGVAGYMLKELGLRNVVTSAEEWPTVGWETIAKANPTILVIARMDRRRFPADDYEKKLEFLKSDPVTKHMDAVKNGRIAIVDADALQASIRIADGMEAIADAVVKAGAAH
;
A
#
# COMPACT_ATOMS: atom_id res chain seq x y z
N ARG A 1 -14.99 -22.35 -19.73
CA ARG A 1 -15.49 -20.99 -19.92
C ARG A 1 -15.88 -20.43 -18.55
N PRO A 2 -15.29 -19.29 -18.08
CA PRO A 2 -15.69 -18.68 -16.82
C PRO A 2 -17.08 -18.07 -16.90
N GLY A 3 -17.80 -18.02 -15.79
CA GLY A 3 -19.09 -17.33 -15.66
C GLY A 3 -18.94 -15.83 -15.46
N LEU A 4 -17.77 -15.38 -14.93
CA LEU A 4 -17.45 -13.99 -14.67
C LEU A 4 -15.94 -13.80 -14.73
N VAL A 5 -15.47 -12.64 -15.17
CA VAL A 5 -14.09 -12.19 -15.02
C VAL A 5 -14.05 -11.00 -14.06
N VAL A 6 -13.31 -11.14 -12.98
CA VAL A 6 -13.07 -10.08 -11.99
C VAL A 6 -11.67 -9.52 -12.20
N SER A 7 -11.55 -8.21 -12.26
CA SER A 7 -10.27 -7.52 -12.37
C SER A 7 -10.18 -6.41 -11.32
N GLN A 8 -9.00 -6.26 -10.73
CA GLN A 8 -8.71 -5.14 -9.82
C GLN A 8 -8.30 -3.90 -10.62
N PHE A 9 -7.54 -4.07 -11.70
CA PHE A 9 -6.98 -2.96 -12.49
C PHE A 9 -7.63 -2.90 -13.87
N GLU A 10 -7.95 -1.68 -14.33
CA GLU A 10 -8.52 -1.44 -15.66
C GLU A 10 -7.63 -1.97 -16.79
N TRP A 11 -6.31 -1.80 -16.70
CA TRP A 11 -5.35 -2.21 -17.71
C TRP A 11 -5.38 -3.72 -18.01
N GLN A 12 -5.85 -4.55 -17.05
CA GLN A 12 -5.92 -6.01 -17.23
C GLN A 12 -6.96 -6.43 -18.26
N ILE A 13 -8.06 -5.67 -18.36
CA ILE A 13 -9.19 -5.94 -19.26
C ILE A 13 -9.56 -4.72 -20.12
N GLY A 14 -8.73 -3.69 -20.12
CA GLY A 14 -8.88 -2.49 -20.91
C GLY A 14 -8.46 -2.69 -22.37
N LYS A 15 -8.27 -1.59 -23.10
CA LYS A 15 -7.93 -1.58 -24.52
C LYS A 15 -6.67 -2.39 -24.87
N GLU A 16 -5.70 -2.43 -23.96
CA GLU A 16 -4.45 -3.18 -24.09
C GLU A 16 -4.43 -4.41 -23.16
N GLY A 17 -5.61 -4.97 -22.90
CA GLY A 17 -5.82 -6.05 -21.93
C GLY A 17 -4.80 -7.19 -22.06
N VAL A 18 -4.22 -7.55 -20.94
CA VAL A 18 -3.14 -8.57 -20.88
C VAL A 18 -3.66 -9.97 -21.25
N VAL A 19 -4.91 -10.25 -20.96
CA VAL A 19 -5.56 -11.54 -21.27
C VAL A 19 -6.52 -11.37 -22.46
N ALA A 20 -7.47 -10.43 -22.32
CA ALA A 20 -8.43 -10.05 -23.36
C ALA A 20 -9.06 -8.72 -22.96
N THR A 21 -9.61 -8.00 -23.92
CA THR A 21 -10.35 -6.76 -23.67
C THR A 21 -11.77 -7.06 -23.17
N ARG A 22 -12.41 -6.07 -22.53
CA ARG A 22 -13.84 -6.17 -22.15
C ARG A 22 -14.75 -6.53 -23.32
N GLU A 23 -14.49 -5.93 -24.50
CA GLU A 23 -15.25 -6.22 -25.73
C GLU A 23 -15.11 -7.69 -26.10
N GLN A 24 -13.89 -8.23 -26.11
CA GLN A 24 -13.65 -9.64 -26.43
C GLN A 24 -14.35 -10.58 -25.43
N PHE A 25 -14.34 -10.26 -24.12
CA PHE A 25 -15.10 -11.02 -23.14
C PHE A 25 -16.61 -10.91 -23.40
N HIS A 26 -17.11 -9.73 -23.73
CA HIS A 26 -18.52 -9.48 -24.01
C HIS A 26 -19.01 -10.24 -25.24
N ASP A 27 -18.20 -10.30 -26.32
CA ASP A 27 -18.51 -11.08 -27.52
C ASP A 27 -18.64 -12.57 -27.21
N LEU A 28 -17.86 -13.05 -26.25
CA LEU A 28 -17.95 -14.42 -25.73
C LEU A 28 -19.09 -14.59 -24.71
N LYS A 29 -19.89 -13.55 -24.45
CA LYS A 29 -20.94 -13.51 -23.42
C LYS A 29 -20.40 -13.88 -22.04
N ILE A 30 -19.23 -13.36 -21.69
CA ILE A 30 -18.59 -13.47 -20.38
C ILE A 30 -18.66 -12.08 -19.73
N PRO A 31 -19.44 -11.89 -18.67
CA PRO A 31 -19.48 -10.62 -17.95
C PRO A 31 -18.14 -10.30 -17.30
N THR A 32 -17.83 -9.01 -17.19
CA THR A 32 -16.63 -8.52 -16.51
C THR A 32 -17.02 -7.60 -15.39
N TYR A 33 -16.27 -7.67 -14.29
CA TYR A 33 -16.40 -6.78 -13.14
C TYR A 33 -15.04 -6.15 -12.83
N LEU A 34 -14.99 -4.81 -12.75
CA LEU A 34 -13.83 -4.07 -12.30
C LEU A 34 -14.06 -3.63 -10.87
N MET A 35 -13.14 -3.98 -9.98
CA MET A 35 -13.24 -3.67 -8.56
C MET A 35 -13.06 -2.16 -8.31
N PRO A 36 -14.00 -1.50 -7.61
CA PRO A 36 -13.87 -0.10 -7.18
C PRO A 36 -12.62 0.17 -6.35
N SER A 37 -12.16 -0.82 -5.59
CA SER A 37 -11.07 -0.69 -4.61
C SER A 37 -9.84 0.03 -5.13
N ASP A 38 -9.48 -0.17 -6.40
CA ASP A 38 -8.34 0.52 -6.99
C ASP A 38 -8.72 1.55 -8.06
N CYS A 39 -9.77 1.30 -8.85
CA CYS A 39 -10.11 2.16 -9.98
C CYS A 39 -10.85 3.45 -9.58
N GLU A 40 -11.55 3.51 -8.45
CA GLU A 40 -12.22 4.73 -8.02
C GLU A 40 -11.20 5.82 -7.60
N GLY A 41 -11.44 7.04 -8.05
CA GLY A 41 -10.55 8.17 -7.80
C GLY A 41 -9.30 8.22 -8.67
N LYS A 42 -9.18 7.34 -9.66
CA LYS A 42 -8.12 7.34 -10.68
C LYS A 42 -8.63 7.81 -12.05
N ASP A 43 -7.74 8.39 -12.85
CA ASP A 43 -7.86 8.38 -14.30
C ASP A 43 -7.26 7.07 -14.81
N ASN A 44 -8.11 6.12 -15.14
CA ASN A 44 -7.72 4.76 -15.51
C ASN A 44 -7.21 4.65 -16.97
N LEU A 45 -7.19 5.76 -17.70
CA LEU A 45 -6.69 5.82 -19.08
C LEU A 45 -5.27 6.36 -19.17
N VAL A 46 -4.70 6.82 -18.06
CA VAL A 46 -3.36 7.45 -18.02
C VAL A 46 -2.41 6.60 -17.16
N GLY A 47 -1.31 6.16 -17.77
CA GLY A 47 -0.34 5.28 -17.12
C GLY A 47 -0.77 3.80 -17.12
N ALA A 48 0.15 2.91 -16.73
CA ALA A 48 -0.11 1.46 -16.72
C ALA A 48 -1.18 1.09 -15.69
N ASP A 49 -1.11 1.67 -14.48
CA ASP A 49 -2.02 1.36 -13.36
C ASP A 49 -3.05 2.46 -13.11
N GLY A 50 -3.23 3.38 -14.05
CA GLY A 50 -4.01 4.60 -13.87
C GLY A 50 -3.27 5.66 -13.05
N THR A 51 -3.76 6.88 -13.09
CA THR A 51 -3.22 8.00 -12.31
C THR A 51 -4.20 8.41 -11.23
N ARG A 52 -3.78 8.38 -9.97
CA ARG A 52 -4.66 8.71 -8.84
C ARG A 52 -4.91 10.21 -8.75
N MET A 53 -6.15 10.58 -9.03
CA MET A 53 -6.60 11.97 -9.05
C MET A 53 -7.07 12.44 -7.66
N LYS A 54 -7.69 11.55 -6.88
CA LYS A 54 -8.19 11.81 -5.53
C LYS A 54 -7.43 10.96 -4.51
N PRO A 55 -7.28 11.40 -3.25
CA PRO A 55 -6.76 10.54 -2.20
C PRO A 55 -7.55 9.22 -2.13
N TYR A 56 -6.84 8.14 -1.84
CA TYR A 56 -7.47 6.84 -1.62
C TYR A 56 -8.51 6.92 -0.50
N ASP A 57 -9.66 6.31 -0.74
CA ASP A 57 -10.73 6.15 0.24
C ASP A 57 -11.05 4.66 0.40
N ILE A 58 -10.93 4.16 1.62
CA ILE A 58 -11.20 2.76 1.93
C ILE A 58 -12.64 2.34 1.66
N ALA A 59 -13.57 3.29 1.57
CA ALA A 59 -14.94 3.01 1.17
C ALA A 59 -15.03 2.30 -0.18
N ALA A 60 -14.07 2.55 -1.09
CA ALA A 60 -13.97 1.85 -2.36
C ALA A 60 -13.66 0.35 -2.20
N LEU A 61 -12.83 -0.02 -1.20
CA LEU A 61 -12.57 -1.42 -0.87
C LEU A 61 -13.83 -2.08 -0.28
N TYR A 62 -14.49 -1.44 0.68
CA TYR A 62 -15.73 -1.98 1.27
C TYR A 62 -16.82 -2.16 0.22
N LYS A 63 -16.95 -1.21 -0.70
CA LYS A 63 -17.86 -1.32 -1.87
C LYS A 63 -17.50 -2.52 -2.75
N SER A 64 -16.22 -2.76 -3.02
CA SER A 64 -15.78 -3.94 -3.78
C SER A 64 -16.17 -5.24 -3.11
N ILE A 65 -15.98 -5.33 -1.77
CA ILE A 65 -16.36 -6.51 -0.99
C ILE A 65 -17.87 -6.72 -1.05
N SER A 66 -18.67 -5.67 -0.81
CA SER A 66 -20.14 -5.76 -0.83
C SER A 66 -20.68 -6.15 -2.19
N GLN A 67 -20.15 -5.56 -3.27
CA GLN A 67 -20.59 -5.90 -4.65
C GLN A 67 -20.20 -7.33 -5.05
N LEU A 68 -19.01 -7.80 -4.66
CA LEU A 68 -18.64 -9.19 -4.90
C LEU A 68 -19.51 -10.15 -4.07
N ALA A 69 -19.83 -9.81 -2.83
CA ALA A 69 -20.72 -10.60 -1.99
C ALA A 69 -22.12 -10.70 -2.61
N GLU A 70 -22.67 -9.62 -3.16
CA GLU A 70 -23.93 -9.62 -3.90
C GLU A 70 -23.86 -10.48 -5.18
N ILE A 71 -22.76 -10.36 -5.95
CA ILE A 71 -22.57 -11.15 -7.18
C ILE A 71 -22.56 -12.67 -6.88
N PHE A 72 -22.03 -13.06 -5.72
CA PHE A 72 -21.87 -14.47 -5.33
C PHE A 72 -22.93 -14.96 -4.34
N ASP A 73 -23.94 -14.14 -3.99
CA ASP A 73 -25.03 -14.48 -3.06
C ASP A 73 -24.50 -14.87 -1.66
N VAL A 74 -23.54 -14.06 -1.14
CA VAL A 74 -22.85 -14.24 0.16
C VAL A 74 -22.75 -12.93 0.94
N GLU A 75 -23.80 -12.12 0.95
CA GLU A 75 -23.80 -10.76 1.50
C GLU A 75 -23.46 -10.74 2.99
N ALA A 76 -23.92 -11.76 3.75
CA ALA A 76 -23.63 -11.88 5.17
C ALA A 76 -22.12 -12.04 5.44
N ASP A 77 -21.43 -12.84 4.63
CA ASP A 77 -19.98 -13.04 4.73
C ASP A 77 -19.22 -11.77 4.30
N GLY A 78 -19.71 -11.09 3.26
CA GLY A 78 -19.17 -9.81 2.81
C GLY A 78 -19.26 -8.74 3.90
N GLN A 79 -20.42 -8.64 4.58
CA GLN A 79 -20.61 -7.70 5.68
C GLN A 79 -19.70 -8.05 6.87
N ALA A 80 -19.61 -9.33 7.25
CA ALA A 80 -18.74 -9.78 8.31
C ALA A 80 -17.26 -9.44 8.03
N LEU A 81 -16.79 -9.61 6.78
CA LEU A 81 -15.44 -9.22 6.38
C LEU A 81 -15.21 -7.70 6.48
N VAL A 82 -16.16 -6.88 6.05
CA VAL A 82 -16.07 -5.41 6.19
C VAL A 82 -15.99 -5.00 7.65
N ASP A 83 -16.79 -5.61 8.52
CA ASP A 83 -16.81 -5.30 9.95
C ASP A 83 -15.51 -5.73 10.64
N ASP A 84 -14.95 -6.89 10.27
CA ASP A 84 -13.63 -7.34 10.74
C ASP A 84 -12.53 -6.35 10.35
N LEU A 85 -12.47 -5.95 9.07
CA LEU A 85 -11.49 -4.99 8.58
C LEU A 85 -11.57 -3.66 9.33
N LYS A 86 -12.77 -3.14 9.58
CA LYS A 86 -12.97 -1.91 10.38
C LYS A 86 -12.51 -2.08 11.82
N ALA A 87 -12.82 -3.20 12.44
CA ALA A 87 -12.42 -3.49 13.83
C ALA A 87 -10.89 -3.56 13.93
N ARG A 88 -10.23 -4.29 13.07
CA ARG A 88 -8.76 -4.43 13.02
C ARG A 88 -8.06 -3.09 12.79
N GLN A 89 -8.54 -2.27 11.86
CA GLN A 89 -8.01 -0.92 11.65
C GLN A 89 -8.16 -0.05 12.90
N SER A 90 -9.32 -0.10 13.56
CA SER A 90 -9.56 0.64 14.79
C SER A 90 -8.61 0.22 15.91
N VAL A 91 -8.32 -1.08 16.04
CA VAL A 91 -7.34 -1.62 16.99
C VAL A 91 -5.94 -1.12 16.69
N ALA A 92 -5.52 -1.15 15.42
CA ALA A 92 -4.21 -0.65 15.01
C ALA A 92 -4.05 0.86 15.31
N VAL A 93 -5.05 1.66 15.00
CA VAL A 93 -5.08 3.10 15.30
C VAL A 93 -4.99 3.35 16.81
N GLN A 94 -5.78 2.62 17.60
CA GLN A 94 -5.75 2.75 19.06
C GLN A 94 -4.38 2.37 19.64
N LYS A 95 -3.78 1.30 19.14
CA LYS A 95 -2.45 0.84 19.52
C LYS A 95 -1.36 1.91 19.33
N VAL A 96 -1.41 2.62 18.19
CA VAL A 96 -0.50 3.75 17.94
C VAL A 96 -0.76 4.90 18.92
N LYS A 97 -2.03 5.25 19.18
CA LYS A 97 -2.38 6.29 20.16
C LYS A 97 -1.90 5.95 21.58
N ASP A 98 -2.06 4.71 21.99
CA ASP A 98 -1.68 4.21 23.32
C ASP A 98 -0.16 4.16 23.51
N SER A 99 0.63 4.17 22.42
CA SER A 99 2.11 4.28 22.50
C SER A 99 2.57 5.60 23.13
N GLY A 100 1.72 6.63 23.11
CA GLY A 100 2.04 7.95 23.67
C GLY A 100 3.12 8.72 22.92
N ILE A 101 3.70 8.18 21.86
CA ILE A 101 4.75 8.84 21.08
C ILE A 101 4.14 9.99 20.27
N LYS A 102 4.72 11.17 20.41
CA LYS A 102 4.31 12.38 19.67
C LYS A 102 5.12 12.55 18.39
N ASP A 103 4.59 13.34 17.46
CA ASP A 103 5.26 13.74 16.22
C ASP A 103 5.75 12.56 15.36
N LEU A 104 5.03 11.45 15.40
CA LEU A 104 5.32 10.27 14.59
C LEU A 104 5.36 10.62 13.11
N SER A 105 6.40 10.16 12.44
CA SER A 105 6.57 10.31 10.99
C SER A 105 7.12 9.04 10.36
N ALA A 106 6.78 8.82 9.10
CA ALA A 106 7.20 7.62 8.38
C ALA A 106 7.55 7.94 6.91
N ALA A 107 8.39 7.09 6.33
CA ALA A 107 8.52 6.91 4.89
C ALA A 107 8.27 5.43 4.56
N VAL A 108 7.63 5.18 3.42
CA VAL A 108 7.34 3.81 2.95
C VAL A 108 8.12 3.58 1.66
N TRP A 109 9.08 2.67 1.70
CA TRP A 109 9.83 2.22 0.54
C TRP A 109 9.20 0.97 -0.07
N PHE A 110 8.56 1.13 -1.22
CA PHE A 110 7.92 0.02 -1.92
C PHE A 110 8.95 -0.84 -2.68
N SER A 111 9.62 -0.27 -3.65
CA SER A 111 10.65 -0.92 -4.48
C SER A 111 11.55 0.13 -5.11
N SER A 112 12.49 -0.29 -5.95
CA SER A 112 13.31 0.56 -6.82
C SER A 112 13.62 -0.22 -8.10
N ALA A 113 13.84 0.48 -9.19
CA ALA A 113 14.26 -0.15 -10.44
C ALA A 113 15.63 -0.85 -10.31
N ASP A 114 16.53 -0.26 -9.49
CA ASP A 114 17.77 -0.88 -9.00
C ASP A 114 18.10 -0.32 -7.61
N MET A 115 19.14 -0.82 -6.94
CA MET A 115 19.52 -0.38 -5.59
C MET A 115 20.22 0.98 -5.57
N ASP A 116 20.83 1.39 -6.67
CA ASP A 116 21.57 2.66 -6.83
C ASP A 116 20.75 3.81 -7.43
N VAL A 117 19.44 3.61 -7.62
CA VAL A 117 18.53 4.64 -8.13
C VAL A 117 17.51 5.06 -7.07
N ASP A 118 16.88 6.21 -7.28
CA ASP A 118 15.85 6.73 -6.39
C ASP A 118 14.70 5.74 -6.20
N PRO A 119 14.34 5.45 -4.96
CA PRO A 119 13.30 4.48 -4.62
C PRO A 119 11.89 4.99 -4.93
N TYR A 120 10.99 4.05 -5.24
CA TYR A 120 9.54 4.31 -5.25
C TYR A 120 9.05 4.38 -3.81
N MET A 121 8.69 5.59 -3.40
CA MET A 121 8.18 5.90 -2.06
C MET A 121 6.68 6.16 -2.10
N ALA A 122 5.98 5.84 -1.00
CA ALA A 122 4.58 6.20 -0.90
C ALA A 122 4.38 7.70 -0.81
N GLY A 123 3.62 8.26 -1.75
CA GLY A 123 3.14 9.64 -1.69
C GLY A 123 1.84 9.79 -0.89
N GLN A 124 1.19 10.95 -1.01
CA GLN A 124 0.05 11.30 -0.16
C GLN A 124 -1.28 10.66 -0.60
N LYS A 125 -1.47 10.41 -1.91
CA LYS A 125 -2.77 10.00 -2.43
C LYS A 125 -3.00 8.48 -2.45
N GLY A 126 -1.93 7.67 -2.35
CA GLY A 126 -2.03 6.21 -2.44
C GLY A 126 -2.53 5.54 -1.15
N VAL A 127 -2.69 4.23 -1.22
CA VAL A 127 -3.12 3.39 -0.09
C VAL A 127 -2.18 3.50 1.09
N ALA A 128 -0.87 3.43 0.87
CA ALA A 128 0.10 3.56 1.96
C ALA A 128 0.06 4.96 2.61
N GLY A 129 -0.16 6.03 1.82
CA GLY A 129 -0.40 7.37 2.35
C GLY A 129 -1.65 7.46 3.23
N TYR A 130 -2.74 6.80 2.81
CA TYR A 130 -3.96 6.65 3.61
C TYR A 130 -3.66 5.91 4.94
N MET A 131 -2.95 4.78 4.89
CA MET A 131 -2.62 3.99 6.09
C MET A 131 -1.84 4.83 7.12
N LEU A 132 -0.81 5.56 6.68
CA LEU A 132 -0.05 6.43 7.57
C LEU A 132 -0.93 7.51 8.20
N LYS A 133 -1.79 8.14 7.41
CA LYS A 133 -2.72 9.18 7.89
C LYS A 133 -3.67 8.64 8.95
N GLU A 134 -4.31 7.48 8.71
CA GLU A 134 -5.24 6.86 9.66
C GLU A 134 -4.55 6.45 10.95
N LEU A 135 -3.32 5.95 10.87
CA LEU A 135 -2.49 5.62 12.03
C LEU A 135 -1.94 6.85 12.78
N GLY A 136 -2.15 8.07 12.24
CA GLY A 136 -1.64 9.30 12.85
C GLY A 136 -0.14 9.53 12.63
N LEU A 137 0.45 8.92 11.61
CA LEU A 137 1.83 9.15 11.22
C LEU A 137 1.91 10.17 10.07
N ARG A 138 2.76 11.16 10.24
CA ARG A 138 3.05 12.12 9.16
C ARG A 138 3.92 11.42 8.08
N ASN A 139 3.41 11.31 6.86
CA ASN A 139 4.23 10.89 5.72
C ASN A 139 5.23 11.99 5.37
N VAL A 140 6.54 11.69 5.41
CA VAL A 140 7.60 12.66 5.09
C VAL A 140 7.68 12.96 3.58
N VAL A 141 7.13 12.09 2.74
CA VAL A 141 7.01 12.29 1.29
C VAL A 141 5.78 13.15 1.03
N THR A 142 6.00 14.37 0.54
CA THR A 142 4.92 15.37 0.33
C THR A 142 4.31 15.33 -1.06
N SER A 143 4.86 14.52 -1.99
CA SER A 143 4.30 14.36 -3.34
C SER A 143 2.85 13.89 -3.30
N ALA A 144 2.03 14.45 -4.18
CA ALA A 144 0.65 14.03 -4.37
C ALA A 144 0.51 12.74 -5.20
N GLU A 145 1.58 12.27 -5.83
CA GLU A 145 1.59 11.02 -6.57
C GLU A 145 1.37 9.81 -5.64
N GLU A 146 0.98 8.68 -6.20
CA GLU A 146 0.80 7.46 -5.44
C GLU A 146 2.16 6.82 -5.06
N TRP A 147 3.04 6.71 -6.05
CA TRP A 147 4.38 6.13 -5.90
C TRP A 147 5.45 6.99 -6.58
N PRO A 148 5.75 8.20 -6.06
CA PRO A 148 6.84 9.02 -6.61
C PRO A 148 8.20 8.37 -6.38
N THR A 149 9.17 8.69 -7.24
CA THR A 149 10.59 8.46 -6.93
C THR A 149 11.10 9.61 -6.06
N VAL A 150 11.83 9.28 -4.98
CA VAL A 150 12.32 10.27 -4.01
C VAL A 150 13.72 9.89 -3.54
N GLY A 151 14.69 10.77 -3.74
CA GLY A 151 16.08 10.53 -3.35
C GLY A 151 16.26 10.35 -1.84
N TRP A 152 17.21 9.50 -1.47
CA TRP A 152 17.50 9.15 -0.08
C TRP A 152 17.96 10.35 0.76
N GLU A 153 18.61 11.35 0.16
CA GLU A 153 19.00 12.58 0.84
C GLU A 153 17.77 13.35 1.35
N THR A 154 16.69 13.35 0.58
CA THR A 154 15.43 13.98 0.97
C THR A 154 14.80 13.25 2.16
N ILE A 155 14.79 11.92 2.12
CA ILE A 155 14.28 11.10 3.22
C ILE A 155 15.16 11.23 4.46
N ALA A 156 16.48 11.18 4.31
CA ALA A 156 17.44 11.33 5.42
C ALA A 156 17.34 12.72 6.08
N LYS A 157 17.18 13.78 5.28
CA LYS A 157 16.96 15.13 5.80
C LYS A 157 15.66 15.24 6.60
N ALA A 158 14.60 14.56 6.16
CA ALA A 158 13.34 14.53 6.89
C ALA A 158 13.40 13.65 8.15
N ASN A 159 14.34 12.71 8.21
CA ASN A 159 14.66 11.80 9.32
C ASN A 159 13.40 11.19 9.95
N PRO A 160 12.64 10.34 9.22
CA PRO A 160 11.39 9.78 9.72
C PRO A 160 11.60 8.96 10.98
N THR A 161 10.60 8.95 11.86
CA THR A 161 10.60 8.16 13.10
C THR A 161 10.69 6.67 12.80
N ILE A 162 9.97 6.22 11.75
CA ILE A 162 9.88 4.82 11.31
C ILE A 162 10.08 4.75 9.80
N LEU A 163 10.81 3.73 9.35
CA LEU A 163 10.84 3.31 7.97
C LEU A 163 9.95 2.09 7.80
N VAL A 164 9.10 2.11 6.78
CA VAL A 164 8.31 0.96 6.34
C VAL A 164 8.93 0.47 5.04
N ILE A 165 9.29 -0.80 4.98
CA ILE A 165 9.84 -1.42 3.76
C ILE A 165 8.93 -2.55 3.30
N ALA A 166 8.58 -2.54 2.02
CA ALA A 166 7.80 -3.61 1.41
C ALA A 166 8.64 -4.87 1.24
N ARG A 167 8.04 -6.03 1.51
CA ARG A 167 8.57 -7.36 1.22
C ARG A 167 7.79 -7.96 0.06
N MET A 168 8.48 -8.52 -0.92
CA MET A 168 7.88 -9.24 -2.04
C MET A 168 8.49 -10.64 -2.16
N ASP A 169 7.64 -11.66 -2.22
CA ASP A 169 8.09 -13.03 -2.48
C ASP A 169 8.42 -13.21 -3.97
N ARG A 170 7.61 -12.61 -4.84
CA ARG A 170 7.89 -12.53 -6.27
C ARG A 170 8.80 -11.34 -6.56
N ARG A 171 10.08 -11.61 -6.78
CA ARG A 171 11.12 -10.59 -6.98
C ARG A 171 11.33 -10.32 -8.47
N ARG A 172 11.03 -9.10 -8.89
CA ARG A 172 11.33 -8.58 -10.23
C ARG A 172 12.59 -7.73 -10.23
N PHE A 173 12.76 -6.94 -9.19
CA PHE A 173 13.88 -6.03 -9.00
C PHE A 173 14.71 -6.43 -7.76
N PRO A 174 16.01 -6.07 -7.70
CA PRO A 174 16.81 -6.29 -6.49
C PRO A 174 16.16 -5.73 -5.22
N ALA A 175 15.53 -4.56 -5.33
CA ALA A 175 14.86 -3.89 -4.23
C ALA A 175 13.49 -4.49 -3.84
N ASP A 176 13.03 -5.56 -4.47
CA ASP A 176 11.89 -6.33 -4.01
C ASP A 176 12.27 -7.24 -2.83
N ASP A 177 13.57 -7.52 -2.69
CA ASP A 177 14.14 -8.27 -1.58
C ASP A 177 14.33 -7.36 -0.34
N TYR A 178 13.55 -7.60 0.70
CA TYR A 178 13.64 -6.78 1.92
C TYR A 178 14.98 -6.93 2.64
N GLU A 179 15.69 -8.07 2.51
CA GLU A 179 17.01 -8.27 3.11
C GLU A 179 18.04 -7.37 2.44
N LYS A 180 18.00 -7.24 1.11
CA LYS A 180 18.84 -6.28 0.36
C LYS A 180 18.52 -4.83 0.72
N LYS A 181 17.24 -4.50 0.95
CA LYS A 181 16.86 -3.19 1.46
C LYS A 181 17.48 -2.90 2.83
N LEU A 182 17.43 -3.87 3.75
CA LEU A 182 18.04 -3.75 5.07
C LEU A 182 19.56 -3.59 5.01
N GLU A 183 20.23 -4.35 4.13
CA GLU A 183 21.66 -4.23 3.88
C GLU A 183 22.01 -2.84 3.33
N PHE A 184 21.30 -2.38 2.33
CA PHE A 184 21.45 -1.04 1.77
C PHE A 184 21.30 0.03 2.84
N LEU A 185 20.20 0.02 3.59
CA LEU A 185 19.94 1.02 4.63
C LEU A 185 21.06 1.12 5.67
N LYS A 186 21.72 0.01 5.98
CA LYS A 186 22.82 -0.06 6.97
C LYS A 186 24.18 0.32 6.39
N SER A 187 24.40 0.15 5.09
CA SER A 187 25.70 0.35 4.44
C SER A 187 25.83 1.69 3.71
N ASP A 188 24.74 2.19 3.15
CA ASP A 188 24.74 3.42 2.37
C ASP A 188 25.15 4.64 3.22
N PRO A 189 26.02 5.53 2.70
CA PRO A 189 26.58 6.65 3.47
C PRO A 189 25.54 7.67 3.94
N VAL A 190 24.37 7.74 3.32
CA VAL A 190 23.29 8.67 3.68
C VAL A 190 22.33 8.00 4.65
N THR A 191 21.79 6.84 4.29
CA THR A 191 20.69 6.20 5.02
C THR A 191 21.10 5.63 6.38
N LYS A 192 22.35 5.14 6.52
CA LYS A 192 22.86 4.59 7.79
C LYS A 192 22.85 5.57 8.95
N HIS A 193 22.76 6.87 8.66
CA HIS A 193 22.75 7.93 9.68
C HIS A 193 21.34 8.31 10.13
N MET A 194 20.29 7.83 9.45
CA MET A 194 18.90 8.06 9.90
C MET A 194 18.65 7.37 11.24
N ASP A 195 17.91 8.04 12.13
CA ASP A 195 17.61 7.51 13.46
C ASP A 195 16.76 6.24 13.41
N ALA A 196 15.87 6.12 12.43
CA ALA A 196 15.10 4.90 12.20
C ALA A 196 16.02 3.70 11.90
N VAL A 197 17.07 3.89 11.10
CA VAL A 197 18.04 2.83 10.76
C VAL A 197 18.91 2.47 11.95
N LYS A 198 19.50 3.47 12.62
CA LYS A 198 20.37 3.27 13.80
C LYS A 198 19.66 2.52 14.93
N ASN A 199 18.38 2.83 15.15
CA ASN A 199 17.60 2.27 16.24
C ASN A 199 16.74 1.06 15.83
N GLY A 200 16.88 0.58 14.59
CA GLY A 200 16.10 -0.57 14.09
C GLY A 200 14.59 -0.33 14.03
N ARG A 201 14.15 0.92 13.89
CA ARG A 201 12.74 1.30 13.78
C ARG A 201 12.24 1.09 12.35
N ILE A 202 12.24 -0.15 11.93
CA ILE A 202 11.89 -0.56 10.56
C ILE A 202 10.73 -1.55 10.65
N ALA A 203 9.62 -1.22 9.99
CA ALA A 203 8.50 -2.12 9.77
C ALA A 203 8.69 -2.86 8.44
N ILE A 204 8.62 -4.18 8.44
CA ILE A 204 8.60 -4.99 7.23
C ILE A 204 7.16 -5.37 6.96
N VAL A 205 6.63 -4.98 5.80
CA VAL A 205 5.22 -5.16 5.43
C VAL A 205 5.15 -5.86 4.07
N ASP A 206 4.26 -6.83 3.93
CA ASP A 206 4.02 -7.44 2.62
C ASP A 206 3.53 -6.38 1.63
N ALA A 207 4.06 -6.39 0.41
CA ALA A 207 3.70 -5.42 -0.62
C ALA A 207 2.18 -5.41 -0.91
N ASP A 208 1.54 -6.58 -0.87
CA ASP A 208 0.08 -6.70 -1.06
C ASP A 208 -0.73 -6.00 0.04
N ALA A 209 -0.16 -5.84 1.23
CA ALA A 209 -0.78 -5.12 2.34
C ALA A 209 -0.65 -3.58 2.21
N LEU A 210 0.17 -3.10 1.27
CA LEU A 210 0.31 -1.68 0.92
C LEU A 210 -0.55 -1.28 -0.30
N GLN A 211 -1.40 -2.19 -0.78
CA GLN A 211 -2.28 -2.01 -1.93
C GLN A 211 -3.75 -1.97 -1.49
N ALA A 212 -4.65 -1.64 -2.44
CA ALA A 212 -6.10 -1.60 -2.23
C ALA A 212 -6.71 -3.01 -2.12
N SER A 213 -6.33 -3.74 -1.10
CA SER A 213 -6.71 -5.13 -0.86
C SER A 213 -7.22 -5.35 0.58
N ILE A 214 -7.83 -6.50 0.84
CA ILE A 214 -8.25 -6.91 2.19
C ILE A 214 -7.08 -7.02 3.17
N ARG A 215 -5.84 -7.10 2.67
CA ARG A 215 -4.63 -7.16 3.51
C ARG A 215 -4.19 -5.79 4.06
N ILE A 216 -4.90 -4.71 3.74
CA ILE A 216 -4.60 -3.37 4.27
C ILE A 216 -4.58 -3.36 5.81
N ALA A 217 -5.43 -4.17 6.46
CA ALA A 217 -5.44 -4.30 7.92
C ALA A 217 -4.13 -4.93 8.44
N ASP A 218 -3.59 -5.96 7.76
CA ASP A 218 -2.30 -6.58 8.10
C ASP A 218 -1.17 -5.55 8.05
N GLY A 219 -1.17 -4.70 7.03
CA GLY A 219 -0.19 -3.61 6.88
C GLY A 219 -0.28 -2.57 7.99
N MET A 220 -1.50 -2.15 8.35
CA MET A 220 -1.71 -1.20 9.45
C MET A 220 -1.29 -1.79 10.80
N GLU A 221 -1.61 -3.05 11.07
CA GLU A 221 -1.18 -3.77 12.27
C GLU A 221 0.34 -3.86 12.35
N ALA A 222 1.03 -4.24 11.28
CA ALA A 222 2.49 -4.33 11.25
C ALA A 222 3.17 -2.98 11.49
N ILE A 223 2.64 -1.89 10.94
CA ILE A 223 3.14 -0.53 11.18
C ILE A 223 2.89 -0.13 12.64
N ALA A 224 1.70 -0.40 13.17
CA ALA A 224 1.36 -0.10 14.57
C ALA A 224 2.28 -0.86 15.55
N ASP A 225 2.59 -2.12 15.27
CA ASP A 225 3.51 -2.94 16.07
C ASP A 225 4.93 -2.36 16.08
N ALA A 226 5.40 -1.87 14.92
CA ALA A 226 6.69 -1.22 14.84
C ALA A 226 6.74 0.11 15.63
N VAL A 227 5.63 0.87 15.65
CA VAL A 227 5.51 2.08 16.48
C VAL A 227 5.63 1.73 17.95
N VAL A 228 4.88 0.75 18.44
CA VAL A 228 4.90 0.33 19.86
C VAL A 228 6.31 -0.15 20.25
N LYS A 229 6.93 -0.98 19.40
CA LYS A 229 8.30 -1.45 19.62
C LYS A 229 9.30 -0.29 19.69
N ALA A 230 9.12 0.74 18.86
CA ALA A 230 9.95 1.93 18.89
C ALA A 230 9.80 2.72 20.21
N GLY A 231 8.59 2.77 20.78
CA GLY A 231 8.33 3.42 22.07
C GLY A 231 8.88 2.67 23.26
N ALA A 232 8.89 1.35 23.23
CA ALA A 232 9.42 0.51 24.31
C ALA A 232 10.96 0.55 24.42
N ALA A 233 11.66 1.10 23.43
CA ALA A 233 13.11 1.24 23.39
C ALA A 233 13.62 2.57 23.99
N HIS A 234 12.72 3.37 24.57
CA HIS A 234 13.00 4.60 25.31
C HIS A 234 12.67 4.42 26.79
#